data_20344ea65786a06f0fd7d093a5423439
#
_entry.id   20344ea65786a06f0fd7d093a5423439
#
_cell.length_a   1.000
_cell.length_b   1.000
_cell.length_c   1.000
_cell.angle_alpha   90.00
_cell.angle_beta   90.00
_cell.angle_gamma   90.00
#
_symmetry.space_group_name_H-M   'P 1'
#
loop_
_entity.id
_entity.type
_entity.pdbx_description
1 polymer ?
#
loop_
_entity_poly.entity_id
_entity_poly.type
_entity_poly.pdbx_seq_one_letter_code
_entity_poly.pdbx_strand_id
1 'polypeptide(L)'
;MVDSNFNESDLFMRIMILNSLYYPYRVGGAEISVQLLAEQLVKLENEVKVITLHDKKEIKTDFVNGVEVTYLPLKNIYWGFPNTTTSKFKKAIWHFIDCYNFEMKKMVSVQIAQFKPDIVHTNNICGFSVSAWDAVKKAKVKLVHTSRDYYLFH
;
A
#
# COMPACT_ATOMS: atom_id res chain seq x y z
N MET A 1 -26.60 -4.77 30.57
CA MET A 1 -25.27 -5.13 31.12
C MET A 1 -24.33 -5.17 29.94
N VAL A 2 -23.48 -4.18 29.79
CA VAL A 2 -22.43 -4.15 28.77
C VAL A 2 -21.23 -4.81 29.43
N ASP A 3 -20.77 -5.93 28.86
CA ASP A 3 -19.59 -6.64 29.36
C ASP A 3 -18.36 -5.74 29.23
N SER A 4 -17.89 -5.22 30.37
CA SER A 4 -16.73 -4.35 30.51
C SER A 4 -15.41 -5.13 30.62
N ASN A 5 -15.20 -6.12 29.78
CA ASN A 5 -13.93 -6.82 29.65
C ASN A 5 -13.22 -6.44 28.35
N PHE A 6 -13.06 -5.13 28.09
CA PHE A 6 -12.07 -4.67 27.12
C PHE A 6 -10.70 -4.72 27.84
N ASN A 7 -9.90 -5.72 27.49
CA ASN A 7 -8.49 -5.75 27.84
C ASN A 7 -7.76 -4.70 27.00
N GLU A 8 -6.99 -3.80 27.62
CA GLU A 8 -6.17 -2.81 26.88
C GLU A 8 -5.18 -3.47 25.91
N SER A 9 -4.82 -4.74 26.14
CA SER A 9 -4.01 -5.54 25.21
C SER A 9 -4.69 -5.85 23.87
N ASP A 10 -6.04 -5.74 23.78
CA ASP A 10 -6.81 -6.01 22.56
C ASP A 10 -6.85 -4.78 21.60
N LEU A 11 -6.28 -3.65 21.99
CA LEU A 11 -6.25 -2.41 21.22
C LEU A 11 -5.02 -2.29 20.31
N PHE A 12 -3.95 -3.06 20.56
CA PHE A 12 -2.74 -3.04 19.75
C PHE A 12 -2.92 -3.86 18.48
N MET A 13 -2.76 -3.23 17.32
CA MET A 13 -2.87 -3.89 16.02
C MET A 13 -1.62 -3.66 15.17
N ARG A 14 -1.29 -4.66 14.37
CA ARG A 14 -0.29 -4.54 13.31
C ARG A 14 -1.00 -4.21 12.00
N ILE A 15 -0.84 -2.97 11.55
CA ILE A 15 -1.59 -2.42 10.41
C ILE A 15 -0.62 -2.20 9.24
N MET A 16 -0.89 -2.87 8.12
CA MET A 16 -0.17 -2.63 6.88
C MET A 16 -1.01 -1.75 5.96
N ILE A 17 -0.47 -0.65 5.49
CA ILE A 17 -1.13 0.26 4.56
C ILE A 17 -0.44 0.15 3.19
N LEU A 18 -1.20 -0.12 2.13
CA LEU A 18 -0.73 -0.07 0.75
C LEU A 18 -1.24 1.21 0.09
N ASN A 19 -0.32 2.01 -0.44
CA ASN A 19 -0.63 3.19 -1.25
C ASN A 19 0.45 3.38 -2.32
N SER A 20 0.05 3.68 -3.56
CA SER A 20 0.96 3.80 -4.70
C SER A 20 2.11 4.76 -4.45
N LEU A 21 1.83 5.90 -3.84
CA LEU A 21 2.81 6.93 -3.51
C LEU A 21 2.73 7.31 -2.01
N TYR A 22 3.86 7.64 -1.44
CA TYR A 22 4.01 8.11 -0.06
C TYR A 22 5.16 9.11 0.01
N TYR A 23 5.31 9.79 1.16
CA TYR A 23 6.45 10.71 1.34
C TYR A 23 7.79 10.06 0.91
N PRO A 24 8.69 10.75 0.21
CA PRO A 24 8.62 12.14 -0.25
C PRO A 24 7.82 12.34 -1.56
N TYR A 25 7.39 11.25 -2.22
CA TYR A 25 6.67 11.30 -3.50
C TYR A 25 5.20 11.60 -3.25
N ARG A 26 4.79 12.84 -3.53
CA ARG A 26 3.40 13.31 -3.38
C ARG A 26 2.93 13.95 -4.67
N VAL A 27 1.75 13.57 -5.12
CA VAL A 27 1.09 14.13 -6.29
C VAL A 27 -0.15 14.93 -5.90
N GLY A 28 -0.82 14.53 -4.83
CA GLY A 28 -2.09 15.15 -4.42
C GLY A 28 -2.45 14.96 -2.95
N GLY A 29 -3.72 15.23 -2.65
CA GLY A 29 -4.25 15.15 -1.29
C GLY A 29 -4.42 13.72 -0.76
N ALA A 30 -4.53 12.72 -1.64
CA ALA A 30 -4.68 11.33 -1.25
C ALA A 30 -3.48 10.84 -0.45
N GLU A 31 -2.25 11.13 -0.92
CA GLU A 31 -0.99 10.73 -0.26
C GLU A 31 -0.85 11.42 1.10
N ILE A 32 -1.23 12.70 1.19
CA ILE A 32 -1.20 13.45 2.45
C ILE A 32 -2.16 12.83 3.46
N SER A 33 -3.39 12.51 3.03
CA SER A 33 -4.38 11.93 3.94
C SER A 33 -4.00 10.51 4.42
N VAL A 34 -3.34 9.70 3.57
CA VAL A 34 -2.80 8.40 3.96
C VAL A 34 -1.65 8.55 4.96
N GLN A 35 -0.78 9.54 4.74
CA GLN A 35 0.30 9.82 5.67
C GLN A 35 -0.23 10.24 7.04
N LEU A 36 -1.18 11.17 7.09
CA LEU A 36 -1.79 11.61 8.34
C LEU A 36 -2.49 10.45 9.07
N LEU A 37 -3.18 9.57 8.33
CA LEU A 37 -3.79 8.37 8.89
C LEU A 37 -2.74 7.46 9.53
N ALA A 38 -1.66 7.14 8.81
CA ALA A 38 -0.60 6.28 9.32
C ALA A 38 0.05 6.86 10.59
N GLU A 39 0.36 8.15 10.59
CA GLU A 39 0.93 8.85 11.73
C GLU A 39 -0.02 8.87 12.94
N GLN A 40 -1.33 9.03 12.73
CA GLN A 40 -2.30 8.97 13.83
C GLN A 40 -2.44 7.55 14.39
N LEU A 41 -2.42 6.52 13.54
CA LEU A 41 -2.46 5.13 14.00
C LEU A 41 -1.24 4.76 14.85
N VAL A 42 -0.03 5.27 14.52
CA VAL A 42 1.16 5.12 15.36
C VAL A 42 0.99 5.83 16.70
N LYS A 43 0.42 7.06 16.72
CA LYS A 43 0.14 7.78 17.98
C LYS A 43 -0.88 7.06 18.87
N LEU A 44 -1.73 6.22 18.28
CA LEU A 44 -2.66 5.33 18.99
C LEU A 44 -2.00 3.98 19.35
N GLU A 45 -0.67 3.94 19.40
CA GLU A 45 0.14 2.81 19.84
C GLU A 45 0.05 1.56 18.96
N ASN A 46 -0.46 1.68 17.69
CA ASN A 46 -0.42 0.59 16.73
C ASN A 46 0.96 0.47 16.06
N GLU A 47 1.33 -0.73 15.68
CA GLU A 47 2.47 -0.98 14.81
C GLU A 47 2.04 -0.77 13.35
N VAL A 48 2.54 0.26 12.69
CA VAL A 48 2.11 0.64 11.34
C VAL A 48 3.25 0.53 10.35
N LYS A 49 3.01 -0.20 9.26
CA LYS A 49 3.91 -0.29 8.13
C LYS A 49 3.22 0.16 6.85
N VAL A 50 3.82 1.12 6.15
CA VAL A 50 3.37 1.56 4.83
C VAL A 50 4.20 0.87 3.75
N ILE A 51 3.53 0.28 2.77
CA ILE A 51 4.13 -0.25 1.56
C ILE A 51 3.77 0.68 0.41
N THR A 52 4.77 1.21 -0.26
CA THR A 52 4.62 2.19 -1.35
C THR A 52 5.57 1.89 -2.50
N LEU A 53 5.43 2.59 -3.60
CA LEU A 53 6.24 2.41 -4.81
C LEU A 53 7.27 3.54 -4.96
N HIS A 54 8.36 3.22 -5.66
CA HIS A 54 9.34 4.20 -6.13
C HIS A 54 9.93 3.79 -7.50
N ASP A 55 10.67 4.71 -8.10
CA ASP A 55 11.28 4.55 -9.42
C ASP A 55 12.62 3.80 -9.43
N LYS A 56 13.16 3.50 -8.25
CA LYS A 56 14.45 2.82 -8.10
C LYS A 56 14.29 1.30 -8.19
N LYS A 57 15.38 0.59 -8.44
CA LYS A 57 15.38 -0.88 -8.62
C LYS A 57 15.42 -1.68 -7.31
N GLU A 58 15.89 -1.06 -6.23
CA GLU A 58 16.12 -1.70 -4.94
C GLU A 58 14.98 -1.44 -3.97
N ILE A 59 14.69 -2.38 -3.09
CA ILE A 59 13.78 -2.17 -1.97
C ILE A 59 14.48 -1.28 -0.95
N LYS A 60 13.81 -0.22 -0.52
CA LYS A 60 14.28 0.66 0.55
C LYS A 60 13.28 0.66 1.69
N THR A 61 13.77 0.57 2.92
CA THR A 61 12.96 0.80 4.12
C THR A 61 13.50 2.03 4.85
N ASP A 62 12.59 2.88 5.33
CA ASP A 62 12.90 4.10 6.06
C ASP A 62 11.83 4.36 7.13
N PHE A 63 12.07 5.32 8.01
CA PHE A 63 11.09 5.78 8.98
C PHE A 63 10.69 7.23 8.68
N VAL A 64 9.39 7.46 8.57
CA VAL A 64 8.81 8.78 8.33
C VAL A 64 7.82 9.10 9.45
N ASN A 65 8.17 10.04 10.31
CA ASN A 65 7.36 10.48 11.45
C ASN A 65 6.87 9.30 12.34
N GLY A 66 7.76 8.33 12.59
CA GLY A 66 7.47 7.15 13.41
C GLY A 66 6.82 5.98 12.67
N VAL A 67 6.46 6.16 11.40
CA VAL A 67 5.89 5.12 10.53
C VAL A 67 7.01 4.39 9.79
N GLU A 68 7.05 3.06 9.84
CA GLU A 68 7.93 2.27 8.99
C GLU A 68 7.40 2.29 7.55
N VAL A 69 8.23 2.70 6.59
CA VAL A 69 7.85 2.81 5.17
C VAL A 69 8.77 1.95 4.34
N THR A 70 8.21 0.98 3.61
CA THR A 70 8.95 0.17 2.64
C THR A 70 8.57 0.60 1.22
N TYR A 71 9.57 1.08 0.49
CA TYR A 71 9.49 1.48 -0.91
C TYR A 71 9.83 0.29 -1.79
N LEU A 72 8.87 -0.21 -2.55
CA LEU A 72 9.05 -1.29 -3.50
C LEU A 72 9.33 -0.75 -4.90
N PRO A 73 10.25 -1.37 -5.66
CA PRO A 73 10.43 -1.04 -7.06
C PRO A 73 9.16 -1.38 -7.86
N LEU A 74 8.65 -0.44 -8.63
CA LEU A 74 7.54 -0.71 -9.55
C LEU A 74 7.98 -1.74 -10.60
N LYS A 75 7.30 -2.86 -10.67
CA LYS A 75 7.50 -3.91 -11.68
C LYS A 75 6.56 -3.71 -12.86
N ASN A 76 6.85 -2.66 -13.65
CA ASN A 76 6.15 -2.36 -14.89
C ASN A 76 7.15 -1.81 -15.92
N ILE A 77 6.73 -1.54 -17.16
CA ILE A 77 7.63 -1.17 -18.26
C ILE A 77 8.26 0.21 -18.12
N TYR A 78 7.63 1.09 -17.32
CA TYR A 78 8.19 2.40 -16.97
C TYR A 78 7.56 2.93 -15.68
N TRP A 79 8.17 3.98 -15.10
CA TRP A 79 7.61 4.71 -13.97
C TRP A 79 6.47 5.62 -14.45
N GLY A 80 5.23 5.32 -14.05
CA GLY A 80 4.03 6.02 -14.51
C GLY A 80 3.62 7.26 -13.71
N PHE A 81 4.38 7.67 -12.69
CA PHE A 81 4.04 8.73 -11.74
C PHE A 81 5.09 9.86 -11.73
N PRO A 82 4.70 11.16 -11.74
CA PRO A 82 3.45 11.69 -12.27
C PRO A 82 3.44 11.60 -13.80
N ASN A 83 2.31 11.72 -14.44
CA ASN A 83 2.03 11.62 -15.89
C ASN A 83 3.24 11.68 -16.82
N THR A 84 3.78 10.53 -17.19
CA THR A 84 4.92 10.43 -18.10
C THR A 84 4.44 10.56 -19.54
N THR A 85 5.06 11.46 -20.30
CA THR A 85 4.79 11.60 -21.74
C THR A 85 5.33 10.35 -22.45
N THR A 86 4.45 9.46 -22.85
CA THR A 86 4.81 8.21 -23.51
C THR A 86 3.80 7.87 -24.62
N SER A 87 4.18 6.99 -25.56
CA SER A 87 3.30 6.61 -26.66
C SER A 87 2.05 5.88 -26.16
N LYS A 88 0.93 6.04 -26.89
CA LYS A 88 -0.35 5.37 -26.56
C LYS A 88 -0.21 3.84 -26.45
N PHE A 89 0.63 3.24 -27.28
CA PHE A 89 0.90 1.81 -27.24
C PHE A 89 1.59 1.37 -25.95
N LYS A 90 2.62 2.09 -25.50
CA LYS A 90 3.29 1.80 -24.22
C LYS A 90 2.35 2.00 -23.04
N LYS A 91 1.47 3.01 -23.09
CA LYS A 91 0.43 3.18 -22.06
C LYS A 91 -0.51 1.99 -22.00
N ALA A 92 -0.97 1.49 -23.14
CA ALA A 92 -1.85 0.32 -23.18
C ALA A 92 -1.19 -0.92 -22.58
N ILE A 93 0.08 -1.20 -22.90
CA ILE A 93 0.83 -2.32 -22.31
C ILE A 93 1.00 -2.11 -20.79
N TRP A 94 1.31 -0.89 -20.36
CA TRP A 94 1.45 -0.58 -18.94
C TRP A 94 0.17 -0.89 -18.18
N HIS A 95 -0.98 -0.44 -18.68
CA HIS A 95 -2.29 -0.72 -18.06
C HIS A 95 -2.64 -2.21 -18.10
N PHE A 96 -2.28 -2.92 -19.19
CA PHE A 96 -2.51 -4.36 -19.25
C PHE A 96 -1.73 -5.12 -18.16
N ILE A 97 -0.47 -4.77 -17.94
CA ILE A 97 0.33 -5.33 -16.84
C ILE A 97 -0.27 -4.92 -15.49
N ASP A 98 -0.75 -3.68 -15.37
CA ASP A 98 -1.33 -3.15 -14.14
C ASP A 98 -2.72 -3.72 -13.84
N CYS A 99 -3.41 -4.34 -14.79
CA CYS A 99 -4.64 -5.09 -14.50
C CYS A 99 -4.37 -6.26 -13.54
N TYR A 100 -3.28 -7.02 -13.75
CA TYR A 100 -2.89 -8.11 -12.86
C TYR A 100 -1.37 -8.33 -12.88
N ASN A 101 -0.68 -7.82 -11.87
CA ASN A 101 0.78 -7.82 -11.80
C ASN A 101 1.30 -8.91 -10.84
N PHE A 102 1.75 -10.04 -11.40
CA PHE A 102 2.25 -11.18 -10.64
C PHE A 102 3.51 -10.87 -9.82
N GLU A 103 4.41 -10.04 -10.35
CA GLU A 103 5.63 -9.66 -9.64
C GLU A 103 5.31 -8.79 -8.41
N MET A 104 4.41 -7.83 -8.57
CA MET A 104 3.96 -7.01 -7.45
C MET A 104 3.21 -7.85 -6.41
N LYS A 105 2.36 -8.80 -6.83
CA LYS A 105 1.72 -9.77 -5.93
C LYS A 105 2.75 -10.51 -5.08
N LYS A 106 3.82 -11.02 -5.70
CA LYS A 106 4.89 -11.73 -4.99
C LYS A 106 5.57 -10.82 -3.97
N MET A 107 5.91 -9.59 -4.35
CA MET A 107 6.54 -8.62 -3.46
C MET A 107 5.65 -8.28 -2.26
N VAL A 108 4.37 -8.01 -2.49
CA VAL A 108 3.39 -7.76 -1.42
C VAL A 108 3.25 -8.99 -0.52
N SER A 109 3.20 -10.21 -1.07
CA SER A 109 3.15 -11.45 -0.28
C SER A 109 4.35 -11.59 0.65
N VAL A 110 5.56 -11.24 0.19
CA VAL A 110 6.77 -11.25 1.03
C VAL A 110 6.64 -10.26 2.18
N GLN A 111 6.15 -9.03 1.91
CA GLN A 111 5.97 -8.02 2.95
C GLN A 111 4.93 -8.46 4.00
N ILE A 112 3.82 -9.07 3.56
CA ILE A 112 2.80 -9.61 4.47
C ILE A 112 3.39 -10.73 5.34
N ALA A 113 4.16 -11.65 4.77
CA ALA A 113 4.78 -12.75 5.50
C ALA A 113 5.80 -12.28 6.55
N GLN A 114 6.55 -11.23 6.23
CA GLN A 114 7.54 -10.63 7.14
C GLN A 114 6.90 -9.82 8.26
N PHE A 115 5.96 -8.96 7.93
CA PHE A 115 5.32 -8.05 8.88
C PHE A 115 4.21 -8.73 9.70
N LYS A 116 3.52 -9.74 9.13
CA LYS A 116 2.39 -10.47 9.74
C LYS A 116 1.30 -9.51 10.25
N PRO A 117 0.70 -8.70 9.39
CA PRO A 117 -0.32 -7.74 9.79
C PRO A 117 -1.61 -8.42 10.24
N ASP A 118 -2.33 -7.80 11.18
CA ASP A 118 -3.71 -8.17 11.54
C ASP A 118 -4.70 -7.68 10.49
N ILE A 119 -4.37 -6.54 9.86
CA ILE A 119 -5.18 -5.92 8.82
C ILE A 119 -4.29 -5.27 7.74
N VAL A 120 -4.71 -5.40 6.50
CA VAL A 120 -4.15 -4.67 5.36
C VAL A 120 -5.18 -3.66 4.87
N HIS A 121 -4.80 -2.38 4.89
CA HIS A 121 -5.60 -1.28 4.39
C HIS A 121 -5.02 -0.78 3.07
N THR A 122 -5.72 -1.04 1.98
CA THR A 122 -5.34 -0.57 0.64
C THR A 122 -6.07 0.74 0.32
N ASN A 123 -5.36 1.67 -0.28
CA ASN A 123 -5.90 2.97 -0.75
C ASN A 123 -5.77 3.05 -2.27
N ASN A 124 -4.83 3.83 -2.80
CA ASN A 124 -4.52 3.79 -4.22
C ASN A 124 -3.62 2.57 -4.51
N ILE A 125 -4.06 1.67 -5.39
CA ILE A 125 -3.33 0.45 -5.77
C ILE A 125 -2.80 0.47 -7.20
N CYS A 126 -2.84 1.61 -7.88
CA CYS A 126 -2.21 1.79 -9.19
C CYS A 126 -0.73 1.40 -9.11
N GLY A 127 -0.27 0.55 -10.01
CA GLY A 127 1.08 -0.03 -9.97
C GLY A 127 1.20 -1.31 -9.12
N PHE A 128 0.41 -1.47 -8.06
CA PHE A 128 0.28 -2.75 -7.33
C PHE A 128 -0.64 -3.72 -8.03
N SER A 129 -1.65 -3.20 -8.73
CA SER A 129 -2.77 -3.94 -9.34
C SER A 129 -3.70 -4.61 -8.32
N VAL A 130 -4.82 -5.13 -8.82
CA VAL A 130 -5.75 -5.93 -7.98
C VAL A 130 -5.12 -7.23 -7.46
N SER A 131 -3.99 -7.66 -8.04
CA SER A 131 -3.25 -8.83 -7.58
C SER A 131 -2.74 -8.70 -6.13
N ALA A 132 -2.59 -7.47 -5.62
CA ALA A 132 -2.26 -7.21 -4.21
C ALA A 132 -3.36 -7.74 -3.28
N TRP A 133 -4.64 -7.64 -3.65
CA TRP A 133 -5.75 -8.19 -2.87
C TRP A 133 -5.71 -9.71 -2.79
N ASP A 134 -5.28 -10.37 -3.89
CA ASP A 134 -5.11 -11.83 -3.87
C ASP A 134 -3.96 -12.25 -2.95
N ALA A 135 -2.91 -11.45 -2.83
CA ALA A 135 -1.84 -11.69 -1.86
C ALA A 135 -2.38 -11.64 -0.43
N VAL A 136 -3.20 -10.63 -0.11
CA VAL A 136 -3.83 -10.47 1.22
C VAL A 136 -4.79 -11.63 1.51
N LYS A 137 -5.69 -11.96 0.55
CA LYS A 137 -6.63 -13.08 0.69
C LYS A 137 -5.92 -14.40 0.90
N LYS A 138 -4.86 -14.67 0.14
CA LYS A 138 -4.05 -15.90 0.28
C LYS A 138 -3.40 -16.00 1.66
N ALA A 139 -2.99 -14.89 2.23
CA ALA A 139 -2.45 -14.82 3.58
C ALA A 139 -3.51 -14.91 4.68
N LYS A 140 -4.81 -14.90 4.33
CA LYS A 140 -5.96 -14.91 5.25
C LYS A 140 -5.97 -13.72 6.22
N VAL A 141 -5.45 -12.58 5.78
CA VAL A 141 -5.44 -11.32 6.52
C VAL A 141 -6.70 -10.52 6.21
N LYS A 142 -7.21 -9.78 7.19
CA LYS A 142 -8.33 -8.85 6.97
C LYS A 142 -7.95 -7.78 5.98
N LEU A 143 -8.83 -7.51 5.00
CA LEU A 143 -8.62 -6.52 3.95
C LEU A 143 -9.66 -5.41 4.07
N VAL A 144 -9.17 -4.17 4.11
CA VAL A 144 -9.98 -2.95 3.96
C VAL A 144 -9.48 -2.20 2.74
N HIS A 145 -10.39 -1.64 1.95
CA HIS A 145 -10.05 -0.75 0.84
C HIS A 145 -10.79 0.58 0.96
N THR A 146 -10.05 1.67 0.82
CA THR A 146 -10.62 3.01 0.70
C THR A 146 -10.31 3.53 -0.69
N SER A 147 -11.34 3.67 -1.54
CA SER A 147 -11.19 4.29 -2.85
C SER A 147 -10.95 5.80 -2.68
N ARG A 148 -9.79 6.27 -3.12
CA ARG A 148 -9.39 7.68 -3.07
C ARG A 148 -9.21 8.30 -4.45
N ASP A 149 -9.40 7.49 -5.49
CA ASP A 149 -9.34 7.86 -6.90
C ASP A 149 -10.29 6.99 -7.73
N TYR A 150 -10.32 7.21 -9.04
CA TYR A 150 -11.15 6.48 -9.97
C TYR A 150 -10.45 5.27 -10.60
N TYR A 151 -9.31 4.82 -10.07
CA TYR A 151 -8.51 3.73 -10.65
C TYR A 151 -9.30 2.45 -10.92
N LEU A 152 -10.26 2.11 -10.05
CA LEU A 152 -11.07 0.90 -10.19
C LEU A 152 -12.27 1.05 -11.14
N PHE A 153 -12.49 2.25 -11.69
CA PHE A 153 -13.62 2.55 -12.58
C PHE A 153 -13.22 2.78 -14.03
N HIS A 154 -11.96 2.52 -14.39
CA HIS A 154 -11.43 2.69 -15.77
C HIS A 154 -11.10 1.36 -16.43
#